data_749d114d0ee655de0277f312c451c9b5
#
_entry.id   749d114d0ee655de0277f312c451c9b5
#
_cell.length_a   1.000
_cell.length_b   1.000
_cell.length_c   1.000
_cell.angle_alpha   90.00
_cell.angle_beta   90.00
_cell.angle_gamma   90.00
#
_symmetry.space_group_name_H-M   'P 1'
#
loop_
_entity.id
_entity.type
_entity.pdbx_description
1 polymer ?
#
loop_
_entity_poly.entity_id
_entity_poly.type
_entity_poly.pdbx_seq_one_letter_code
_entity_poly.pdbx_strand_id
1 'polypeptide(L)'
;MQKPVVSVVKAGEDVELAVRKAVTLAGGLEGVVSSKSRVLIKPNVASQDRSGIGRITDARVTQAVTKMVLERNPKSVVIGEGSAVGFDFPELHDTMTALKESGTKEVAEKLGVALVDLNTDDHEEVEISQPLVMKSVKIAQTALDSNVIISIPVMKTHIRSAVTISLKNMKGAMPGQEKKKTHQLGLELAIADLNSVIKPHFAVVDGLVGMEGLWEYP
;
A
#
# COMPACT_ATOMS: atom_id res chain seq x y z
N MET A 1 -3.55 -24.42 11.47
CA MET A 1 -3.17 -23.22 10.71
C MET A 1 -1.69 -23.30 10.36
N GLN A 2 -1.34 -23.10 9.09
CA GLN A 2 0.05 -23.01 8.67
C GLN A 2 0.69 -21.76 9.30
N LYS A 3 1.92 -21.88 9.81
CA LYS A 3 2.63 -20.73 10.37
C LYS A 3 2.91 -19.70 9.27
N PRO A 4 2.72 -18.39 9.53
CA PRO A 4 3.07 -17.36 8.57
C PRO A 4 4.58 -17.40 8.29
N VAL A 5 4.96 -17.24 7.03
CA VAL A 5 6.36 -17.18 6.58
C VAL A 5 6.75 -15.72 6.40
N VAL A 6 7.89 -15.35 6.96
CA VAL A 6 8.51 -14.03 6.80
C VAL A 6 9.90 -14.24 6.25
N SER A 7 10.25 -13.54 5.18
CA SER A 7 11.60 -13.51 4.61
C SER A 7 12.21 -12.12 4.78
N VAL A 8 13.51 -12.08 5.04
CA VAL A 8 14.30 -10.84 5.07
C VAL A 8 15.49 -11.03 4.15
N VAL A 9 15.64 -10.15 3.17
CA VAL A 9 16.71 -10.20 2.19
C VAL A 9 17.44 -8.86 2.16
N LYS A 10 18.76 -8.90 2.31
CA LYS A 10 19.58 -7.70 2.13
C LYS A 10 19.56 -7.30 0.66
N ALA A 11 19.09 -6.10 0.38
CA ALA A 11 19.14 -5.53 -0.96
C ALA A 11 20.58 -5.13 -1.30
N GLY A 12 21.02 -5.48 -2.52
CA GLY A 12 22.22 -4.97 -3.16
C GLY A 12 21.86 -3.86 -4.15
N GLU A 13 22.68 -3.68 -5.17
CA GLU A 13 22.42 -2.73 -6.26
C GLU A 13 21.21 -3.12 -7.11
N ASP A 14 20.97 -4.44 -7.28
CA ASP A 14 19.83 -4.97 -8.02
C ASP A 14 18.63 -5.17 -7.09
N VAL A 15 17.78 -4.15 -7.03
CA VAL A 15 16.55 -4.16 -6.22
C VAL A 15 15.55 -5.22 -6.72
N GLU A 16 15.44 -5.42 -8.04
CA GLU A 16 14.51 -6.42 -8.59
C GLU A 16 14.89 -7.84 -8.15
N LEU A 17 16.18 -8.18 -8.21
CA LEU A 17 16.68 -9.48 -7.75
C LEU A 17 16.40 -9.69 -6.25
N ALA A 18 16.61 -8.67 -5.44
CA ALA A 18 16.35 -8.75 -3.99
C ALA A 18 14.87 -8.96 -3.68
N VAL A 19 13.97 -8.22 -4.36
CA VAL A 19 12.52 -8.37 -4.22
C VAL A 19 12.08 -9.78 -4.65
N ARG A 20 12.52 -10.26 -5.81
CA ARG A 20 12.21 -11.61 -6.29
C ARG A 20 12.65 -12.67 -5.29
N LYS A 21 13.85 -12.57 -4.76
CA LYS A 21 14.37 -13.49 -3.75
C LYS A 21 13.53 -13.45 -2.47
N ALA A 22 13.18 -12.27 -1.98
CA ALA A 22 12.36 -12.12 -0.78
C ALA A 22 10.97 -12.74 -0.96
N VAL A 23 10.30 -12.45 -2.07
CA VAL A 23 8.98 -12.99 -2.38
C VAL A 23 9.05 -14.54 -2.52
N THR A 24 10.05 -15.08 -3.23
CA THR A 24 10.21 -16.53 -3.39
C THR A 24 10.43 -17.22 -2.04
N LEU A 25 11.28 -16.67 -1.18
CA LEU A 25 11.54 -17.24 0.16
C LEU A 25 10.31 -17.16 1.08
N ALA A 26 9.40 -16.20 0.85
CA ALA A 26 8.14 -16.09 1.58
C ALA A 26 7.02 -17.02 1.04
N GLY A 27 7.33 -17.87 0.07
CA GLY A 27 6.38 -18.83 -0.51
C GLY A 27 5.92 -18.49 -1.93
N GLY A 28 6.43 -17.40 -2.52
CA GLY A 28 6.07 -16.98 -3.89
C GLY A 28 4.68 -16.39 -4.01
N LEU A 29 4.24 -16.15 -5.23
CA LEU A 29 2.91 -15.62 -5.55
C LEU A 29 1.96 -16.69 -6.14
N GLU A 30 2.42 -17.93 -6.28
CA GLU A 30 1.67 -19.02 -6.93
C GLU A 30 0.36 -19.34 -6.22
N GLY A 31 0.36 -19.29 -4.90
CA GLY A 31 -0.84 -19.48 -4.06
C GLY A 31 -1.68 -18.22 -3.85
N VAL A 32 -1.22 -17.07 -4.33
CA VAL A 32 -1.84 -15.75 -4.10
C VAL A 32 -2.46 -15.21 -5.38
N VAL A 33 -1.73 -15.26 -6.51
CA VAL A 33 -2.14 -14.69 -7.79
C VAL A 33 -2.39 -15.78 -8.82
N SER A 34 -3.56 -15.74 -9.45
CA SER A 34 -3.98 -16.63 -10.53
C SER A 34 -4.51 -15.83 -11.74
N SER A 35 -4.81 -16.53 -12.83
CA SER A 35 -5.42 -15.91 -14.02
C SER A 35 -6.82 -15.31 -13.78
N LYS A 36 -7.46 -15.63 -12.65
CA LYS A 36 -8.74 -15.05 -12.25
C LYS A 36 -8.59 -13.83 -11.33
N SER A 37 -7.38 -13.53 -10.90
CA SER A 37 -7.13 -12.45 -9.92
C SER A 37 -7.29 -11.08 -10.54
N ARG A 38 -8.03 -10.22 -9.85
CA ARG A 38 -7.99 -8.77 -10.00
C ARG A 38 -7.10 -8.25 -8.89
N VAL A 39 -5.93 -7.74 -9.26
CA VAL A 39 -4.88 -7.42 -8.30
C VAL A 39 -4.75 -5.92 -8.11
N LEU A 40 -4.85 -5.47 -6.87
CA LEU A 40 -4.43 -4.14 -6.45
C LEU A 40 -3.00 -4.20 -5.89
N ILE A 41 -2.09 -3.52 -6.53
CA ILE A 41 -0.76 -3.20 -6.01
C ILE A 41 -0.87 -1.89 -5.24
N LYS A 42 -0.61 -1.94 -3.94
CA LYS A 42 -0.77 -0.78 -3.08
C LYS A 42 0.55 -0.34 -2.45
N PRO A 43 1.30 0.58 -3.08
CA PRO A 43 2.48 1.20 -2.47
C PRO A 43 2.07 2.09 -1.28
N ASN A 44 3.04 2.65 -0.58
CA ASN A 44 2.86 3.71 0.40
C ASN A 44 3.42 5.02 -0.17
N VAL A 45 2.57 5.84 -0.74
CA VAL A 45 2.94 7.17 -1.27
C VAL A 45 2.12 8.22 -0.54
N ALA A 46 2.51 8.48 0.72
CA ALA A 46 1.76 9.36 1.61
C ALA A 46 2.05 10.86 1.39
N SER A 47 3.06 11.20 0.62
CA SER A 47 3.55 12.57 0.40
C SER A 47 4.17 12.73 -0.98
N GLN A 48 4.32 13.98 -1.42
CA GLN A 48 4.97 14.34 -2.69
C GLN A 48 6.49 14.27 -2.55
N ASP A 49 6.99 13.10 -2.24
CA ASP A 49 8.42 12.83 -2.07
C ASP A 49 8.97 12.04 -3.26
N ARG A 50 10.27 12.08 -3.42
CA ARG A 50 10.98 11.20 -4.37
C ARG A 50 11.27 9.85 -3.73
N SER A 51 11.34 8.82 -4.55
CA SER A 51 11.81 7.49 -4.13
C SER A 51 13.20 7.53 -3.51
N GLY A 52 13.49 6.60 -2.60
CA GLY A 52 14.82 6.37 -2.06
C GLY A 52 15.18 7.17 -0.80
N ILE A 53 14.23 7.91 -0.20
CA ILE A 53 14.47 8.68 1.03
C ILE A 53 13.83 8.07 2.29
N GLY A 54 13.22 6.88 2.18
CA GLY A 54 12.62 6.16 3.31
C GLY A 54 11.26 6.68 3.79
N ARG A 55 10.70 7.71 3.16
CA ARG A 55 9.40 8.30 3.54
C ARG A 55 8.23 7.69 2.78
N ILE A 56 8.49 7.23 1.56
CA ILE A 56 7.52 6.57 0.67
C ILE A 56 8.16 5.31 0.08
N THR A 57 7.33 4.43 -0.49
CA THR A 57 7.79 3.23 -1.20
C THR A 57 8.64 3.61 -2.41
N ASP A 58 9.80 2.99 -2.55
CA ASP A 58 10.65 3.14 -3.72
C ASP A 58 9.97 2.54 -4.96
N ALA A 59 9.91 3.32 -6.04
CA ALA A 59 9.27 2.92 -7.29
C ALA A 59 9.88 1.64 -7.89
N ARG A 60 11.17 1.36 -7.64
CA ARG A 60 11.84 0.13 -8.08
C ARG A 60 11.25 -1.11 -7.41
N VAL A 61 10.86 -1.01 -6.13
CA VAL A 61 10.19 -2.10 -5.41
C VAL A 61 8.79 -2.31 -5.99
N THR A 62 8.04 -1.22 -6.22
CA THR A 62 6.73 -1.27 -6.88
C THR A 62 6.82 -1.92 -8.26
N GLN A 63 7.83 -1.53 -9.06
CA GLN A 63 8.07 -2.10 -10.39
C GLN A 63 8.35 -3.61 -10.32
N ALA A 64 9.25 -4.03 -9.42
CA ALA A 64 9.62 -5.44 -9.28
C ALA A 64 8.42 -6.32 -8.89
N VAL A 65 7.64 -5.89 -7.89
CA VAL A 65 6.43 -6.61 -7.46
C VAL A 65 5.41 -6.67 -8.59
N THR A 66 5.17 -5.56 -9.28
CA THR A 66 4.19 -5.51 -10.38
C THR A 66 4.60 -6.44 -11.52
N LYS A 67 5.88 -6.51 -11.90
CA LYS A 67 6.39 -7.48 -12.89
C LYS A 67 6.09 -8.92 -12.46
N MET A 68 6.40 -9.28 -11.22
CA MET A 68 6.14 -10.64 -10.70
C MET A 68 4.65 -11.00 -10.72
N VAL A 69 3.78 -10.02 -10.46
CA VAL A 69 2.32 -10.21 -10.56
C VAL A 69 1.90 -10.44 -12.01
N LEU A 70 2.40 -9.62 -12.96
CA LEU A 70 2.10 -9.74 -14.38
C LEU A 70 2.56 -11.09 -14.97
N GLU A 71 3.67 -11.65 -14.51
CA GLU A 71 4.17 -12.99 -14.87
C GLU A 71 3.18 -14.12 -14.52
N ARG A 72 2.22 -13.88 -13.60
CA ARG A 72 1.16 -14.82 -13.24
C ARG A 72 -0.08 -14.72 -14.15
N ASN A 73 -0.05 -13.84 -15.16
CA ASN A 73 -1.14 -13.60 -16.10
C ASN A 73 -2.51 -13.35 -15.39
N PRO A 74 -2.61 -12.42 -14.43
CA PRO A 74 -3.87 -12.14 -13.75
C PRO A 74 -4.90 -11.54 -14.71
N LYS A 75 -6.18 -11.56 -14.31
CA LYS A 75 -7.28 -10.95 -15.06
C LYS A 75 -7.08 -9.43 -15.24
N SER A 76 -6.61 -8.76 -14.19
CA SER A 76 -6.26 -7.34 -14.20
C SER A 76 -5.27 -6.98 -13.11
N VAL A 77 -4.49 -5.94 -13.36
CA VAL A 77 -3.58 -5.33 -12.37
C VAL A 77 -3.81 -3.84 -12.38
N VAL A 78 -3.92 -3.26 -11.19
CA VAL A 78 -4.00 -1.83 -10.99
C VAL A 78 -3.01 -1.43 -9.88
N ILE A 79 -2.32 -0.31 -10.05
CA ILE A 79 -1.58 0.34 -8.98
C ILE A 79 -2.48 1.42 -8.40
N GLY A 80 -2.73 1.41 -7.11
CA GLY A 80 -3.61 2.37 -6.45
C GLY A 80 -3.09 2.85 -5.13
N GLU A 81 -3.23 4.15 -4.87
CA GLU A 81 -2.93 4.79 -3.60
C GLU A 81 -3.90 5.95 -3.36
N GLY A 82 -4.24 6.17 -2.11
CA GLY A 82 -4.85 7.40 -1.64
C GLY A 82 -3.87 8.11 -0.73
N SER A 83 -3.09 9.04 -1.28
CA SER A 83 -2.08 9.78 -0.53
C SER A 83 -2.68 10.48 0.70
N ALA A 84 -1.89 10.63 1.76
CA ALA A 84 -2.29 11.41 2.93
C ALA A 84 -2.27 12.93 2.65
N VAL A 85 -1.43 13.38 1.71
CA VAL A 85 -1.50 14.76 1.18
C VAL A 85 -2.83 14.95 0.45
N GLY A 86 -3.32 16.13 0.29
CA GLY A 86 -4.65 16.38 -0.30
C GLY A 86 -5.83 16.21 0.65
N PHE A 87 -5.56 15.71 1.79
CA PHE A 87 -6.52 15.42 2.83
C PHE A 87 -6.95 16.68 3.62
N ASP A 88 -5.99 17.56 3.93
CA ASP A 88 -6.23 18.85 4.58
C ASP A 88 -6.14 20.04 3.60
N PHE A 89 -5.36 19.89 2.53
CA PHE A 89 -5.06 20.95 1.53
C PHE A 89 -5.09 20.38 0.12
N PRO A 90 -6.26 20.00 -0.40
CA PRO A 90 -6.37 19.33 -1.71
C PRO A 90 -5.82 20.16 -2.87
N GLU A 91 -5.86 21.49 -2.76
CA GLU A 91 -5.32 22.43 -3.76
C GLU A 91 -3.79 22.45 -3.84
N LEU A 92 -3.11 22.02 -2.77
CA LEU A 92 -1.65 22.00 -2.69
C LEU A 92 -1.06 20.60 -2.93
N HIS A 93 -1.86 19.56 -2.70
CA HIS A 93 -1.39 18.21 -2.67
C HIS A 93 -2.44 17.28 -3.25
N ASP A 94 -2.18 16.67 -4.38
CA ASP A 94 -3.03 15.64 -4.95
C ASP A 94 -2.28 14.29 -5.05
N THR A 95 -3.03 13.20 -5.01
CA THR A 95 -2.47 11.85 -5.09
C THR A 95 -1.76 11.62 -6.42
N MET A 96 -2.29 12.12 -7.53
CA MET A 96 -1.69 11.91 -8.83
C MET A 96 -0.34 12.62 -8.96
N THR A 97 -0.21 13.81 -8.36
CA THR A 97 1.09 14.49 -8.26
C THR A 97 2.06 13.70 -7.38
N ALA A 98 1.62 13.19 -6.24
CA ALA A 98 2.47 12.34 -5.38
C ALA A 98 2.92 11.06 -6.11
N LEU A 99 2.02 10.40 -6.84
CA LEU A 99 2.33 9.21 -7.64
C LEU A 99 3.31 9.51 -8.79
N LYS A 100 3.26 10.71 -9.36
CA LYS A 100 4.21 11.17 -10.36
C LYS A 100 5.59 11.45 -9.74
N GLU A 101 5.66 12.27 -8.70
CA GLU A 101 6.92 12.65 -8.07
C GLU A 101 7.67 11.44 -7.47
N SER A 102 6.94 10.44 -6.99
CA SER A 102 7.51 9.17 -6.50
C SER A 102 8.07 8.27 -7.60
N GLY A 103 7.76 8.54 -8.88
CA GLY A 103 8.09 7.64 -10.00
C GLY A 103 7.13 6.46 -10.16
N THR A 104 6.08 6.38 -9.35
CA THR A 104 5.09 5.28 -9.42
C THR A 104 4.26 5.36 -10.70
N LYS A 105 3.95 6.57 -11.18
CA LYS A 105 3.24 6.80 -12.44
C LYS A 105 4.03 6.23 -13.63
N GLU A 106 5.32 6.51 -13.70
CA GLU A 106 6.21 6.00 -14.76
C GLU A 106 6.28 4.46 -14.73
N VAL A 107 6.23 3.86 -13.54
CA VAL A 107 6.15 2.39 -13.41
C VAL A 107 4.86 1.86 -14.01
N ALA A 108 3.71 2.47 -13.71
CA ALA A 108 2.43 2.06 -14.26
C ALA A 108 2.39 2.17 -15.80
N GLU A 109 2.83 3.30 -16.33
CA GLU A 109 2.92 3.55 -17.77
C GLU A 109 3.84 2.54 -18.48
N LYS A 110 5.05 2.31 -17.94
CA LYS A 110 6.04 1.38 -18.48
C LYS A 110 5.54 -0.06 -18.53
N LEU A 111 4.75 -0.47 -17.54
CA LEU A 111 4.23 -1.83 -17.42
C LEU A 111 2.84 -1.99 -18.02
N GLY A 112 2.23 -0.91 -18.55
CA GLY A 112 0.91 -0.95 -19.15
C GLY A 112 -0.21 -1.31 -18.18
N VAL A 113 -0.09 -0.93 -16.89
CA VAL A 113 -1.10 -1.17 -15.87
C VAL A 113 -1.83 0.12 -15.51
N ALA A 114 -3.09 0.00 -15.08
CA ALA A 114 -3.86 1.15 -14.64
C ALA A 114 -3.28 1.77 -13.36
N LEU A 115 -3.43 3.09 -13.24
CA LEU A 115 -3.07 3.87 -12.04
C LEU A 115 -4.32 4.56 -11.51
N VAL A 116 -4.63 4.42 -10.23
CA VAL A 116 -5.87 4.94 -9.62
C VAL A 116 -5.55 5.76 -8.37
N ASP A 117 -6.17 6.94 -8.29
CA ASP A 117 -6.27 7.71 -7.05
C ASP A 117 -7.42 7.18 -6.20
N LEU A 118 -7.10 6.45 -5.13
CA LEU A 118 -8.09 5.88 -4.22
C LEU A 118 -8.79 6.93 -3.32
N ASN A 119 -8.32 8.19 -3.30
CA ASN A 119 -9.02 9.26 -2.59
C ASN A 119 -10.24 9.78 -3.35
N THR A 120 -10.20 9.70 -4.68
CA THR A 120 -11.23 10.24 -5.58
C THR A 120 -12.00 9.16 -6.34
N ASP A 121 -11.64 7.89 -6.12
CA ASP A 121 -12.37 6.72 -6.62
C ASP A 121 -13.80 6.69 -6.05
N ASP A 122 -14.72 5.94 -6.66
CA ASP A 122 -15.98 5.60 -6.02
C ASP A 122 -15.74 4.86 -4.70
N HIS A 123 -16.66 5.03 -3.74
CA HIS A 123 -16.50 4.45 -2.42
C HIS A 123 -17.78 3.76 -1.97
N GLU A 124 -17.61 2.64 -1.30
CA GLU A 124 -18.69 1.94 -0.62
C GLU A 124 -18.48 1.98 0.90
N GLU A 125 -19.57 2.19 1.65
CA GLU A 125 -19.55 2.10 3.11
C GLU A 125 -19.81 0.66 3.53
N VAL A 126 -18.83 0.08 4.22
CA VAL A 126 -18.87 -1.32 4.66
C VAL A 126 -18.99 -1.38 6.17
N GLU A 127 -19.98 -2.12 6.67
CA GLU A 127 -20.17 -2.36 8.10
C GLU A 127 -19.10 -3.29 8.67
N ILE A 128 -18.69 -3.02 9.91
CA ILE A 128 -17.71 -3.83 10.66
C ILE A 128 -18.47 -4.71 11.65
N SER A 129 -18.40 -6.01 11.47
CA SER A 129 -19.21 -6.97 12.26
C SER A 129 -18.87 -6.99 13.75
N GLN A 130 -17.61 -6.75 14.11
CA GLN A 130 -17.13 -6.71 15.50
C GLN A 130 -16.24 -5.47 15.70
N PRO A 131 -16.83 -4.27 15.73
CA PRO A 131 -16.08 -3.03 15.76
C PRO A 131 -15.40 -2.80 17.12
N LEU A 132 -14.18 -2.35 17.07
CA LEU A 132 -13.47 -1.84 18.24
C LEU A 132 -13.79 -0.35 18.47
N VAL A 133 -13.76 0.46 17.41
CA VAL A 133 -14.02 1.91 17.46
C VAL A 133 -14.78 2.44 16.24
N MET A 134 -14.78 1.74 15.09
CA MET A 134 -15.48 2.14 13.86
C MET A 134 -16.60 1.15 13.54
N LYS A 135 -17.87 1.60 13.54
CA LYS A 135 -19.01 0.76 13.15
C LYS A 135 -19.07 0.44 11.65
N SER A 136 -18.58 1.36 10.85
CA SER A 136 -18.47 1.25 9.39
C SER A 136 -17.24 2.00 8.89
N VAL A 137 -16.82 1.72 7.66
CA VAL A 137 -15.72 2.38 7.00
C VAL A 137 -16.00 2.53 5.50
N LYS A 138 -15.69 3.70 4.94
CA LYS A 138 -15.73 3.90 3.48
C LYS A 138 -14.43 3.43 2.86
N ILE A 139 -14.56 2.61 1.82
CA ILE A 139 -13.43 2.00 1.10
C ILE A 139 -13.59 2.26 -0.39
N ALA A 140 -12.48 2.55 -1.06
CA ALA A 140 -12.41 2.77 -2.50
C ALA A 140 -12.90 1.53 -3.26
N GLN A 141 -13.75 1.73 -4.27
CA GLN A 141 -14.37 0.65 -5.05
C GLN A 141 -13.31 -0.23 -5.73
N THR A 142 -12.25 0.37 -6.26
CA THR A 142 -11.12 -0.38 -6.84
C THR A 142 -10.51 -1.36 -5.84
N ALA A 143 -10.44 -0.99 -4.56
CA ALA A 143 -9.90 -1.88 -3.53
C ALA A 143 -10.88 -3.01 -3.17
N LEU A 144 -12.19 -2.73 -3.12
CA LEU A 144 -13.24 -3.73 -2.89
C LEU A 144 -13.37 -4.71 -4.06
N ASP A 145 -13.24 -4.24 -5.29
CA ASP A 145 -13.31 -5.07 -6.51
C ASP A 145 -12.08 -5.96 -6.69
N SER A 146 -10.99 -5.66 -6.00
CA SER A 146 -9.77 -6.45 -6.06
C SER A 146 -9.85 -7.65 -5.14
N ASN A 147 -9.81 -8.86 -5.72
CA ASN A 147 -9.79 -10.09 -4.92
C ASN A 147 -8.39 -10.50 -4.45
N VAL A 148 -7.37 -9.78 -4.87
CA VAL A 148 -6.00 -9.87 -4.36
C VAL A 148 -5.45 -8.46 -4.13
N ILE A 149 -4.94 -8.20 -2.94
CA ILE A 149 -4.27 -6.95 -2.59
C ILE A 149 -2.84 -7.28 -2.16
N ILE A 150 -1.87 -6.67 -2.82
CA ILE A 150 -0.46 -6.73 -2.44
C ILE A 150 -0.04 -5.37 -1.90
N SER A 151 0.22 -5.31 -0.60
CA SER A 151 0.68 -4.10 0.08
C SER A 151 2.19 -3.97 -0.05
N ILE A 152 2.66 -2.77 -0.45
CA ILE A 152 4.10 -2.45 -0.51
C ILE A 152 4.38 -1.25 0.39
N PRO A 153 4.35 -1.45 1.72
CA PRO A 153 4.64 -0.36 2.66
C PRO A 153 6.13 -0.06 2.71
N VAL A 154 6.48 1.19 2.98
CA VAL A 154 7.83 1.56 3.38
C VAL A 154 8.01 1.31 4.89
N MET A 155 9.20 0.84 5.28
CA MET A 155 9.55 0.62 6.70
C MET A 155 9.93 1.95 7.35
N LYS A 156 8.99 2.54 8.07
CA LYS A 156 9.19 3.83 8.74
C LYS A 156 8.48 3.94 10.08
N THR A 157 9.05 4.75 10.96
CA THR A 157 8.41 5.20 12.19
C THR A 157 7.19 6.07 11.90
N HIS A 158 6.35 6.26 12.91
CA HIS A 158 5.18 7.12 12.83
C HIS A 158 4.86 7.71 14.20
N ILE A 159 4.63 9.00 14.25
CA ILE A 159 4.43 9.76 15.49
C ILE A 159 3.28 9.25 16.37
N ARG A 160 2.25 8.62 15.81
CA ARG A 160 1.07 8.15 16.55
C ARG A 160 0.93 6.64 16.66
N SER A 161 1.34 5.88 15.63
CA SER A 161 1.19 4.41 15.59
C SER A 161 2.50 3.67 15.68
N ALA A 162 3.53 4.27 16.28
CA ALA A 162 4.90 3.77 16.36
C ALA A 162 5.53 3.49 14.99
N VAL A 163 4.88 2.69 14.13
CA VAL A 163 5.39 2.32 12.81
C VAL A 163 4.33 2.47 11.72
N THR A 164 4.78 2.68 10.51
CA THR A 164 4.01 2.50 9.28
C THR A 164 4.51 1.24 8.60
N ILE A 165 3.66 0.22 8.53
CA ILE A 165 3.91 -1.05 7.82
C ILE A 165 2.59 -1.49 7.18
N SER A 166 2.43 -2.76 6.85
CA SER A 166 1.39 -3.27 5.98
C SER A 166 -0.05 -2.93 6.40
N LEU A 167 -0.41 -3.13 7.67
CA LEU A 167 -1.78 -2.87 8.14
C LEU A 167 -2.15 -1.38 8.05
N LYS A 168 -1.25 -0.49 8.49
CA LYS A 168 -1.48 0.95 8.41
C LYS A 168 -1.49 1.45 6.97
N ASN A 169 -0.71 0.83 6.06
CA ASN A 169 -0.71 1.17 4.64
C ASN A 169 -2.11 1.04 4.03
N MET A 170 -2.95 0.13 4.53
CA MET A 170 -4.32 -0.03 4.04
C MET A 170 -5.21 1.19 4.23
N LYS A 171 -4.85 2.13 5.11
CA LYS A 171 -5.56 3.42 5.23
C LYS A 171 -5.63 4.21 3.91
N GLY A 172 -4.68 4.01 3.00
CA GLY A 172 -4.73 4.61 1.67
C GLY A 172 -5.87 4.09 0.79
N ALA A 173 -6.59 3.03 1.19
CA ALA A 173 -7.81 2.59 0.52
C ALA A 173 -9.08 3.31 1.00
N MET A 174 -8.97 4.18 2.01
CA MET A 174 -10.07 5.02 2.48
C MET A 174 -10.06 6.36 1.74
N PRO A 175 -11.23 7.03 1.55
CA PRO A 175 -11.25 8.39 1.03
C PRO A 175 -10.58 9.37 1.99
N GLY A 176 -10.07 10.47 1.45
CA GLY A 176 -9.24 11.43 2.17
C GLY A 176 -9.78 11.86 3.54
N GLN A 177 -11.03 12.27 3.60
CA GLN A 177 -11.65 12.77 4.84
C GLN A 177 -11.90 11.67 5.89
N GLU A 178 -12.17 10.44 5.48
CA GLU A 178 -12.37 9.31 6.39
C GLU A 178 -11.08 8.96 7.16
N LYS A 179 -9.91 9.18 6.56
CA LYS A 179 -8.62 8.97 7.21
C LYS A 179 -8.45 9.81 8.48
N LYS A 180 -9.02 11.02 8.52
CA LYS A 180 -8.96 11.93 9.67
C LYS A 180 -9.71 11.38 10.87
N LYS A 181 -10.89 10.78 10.65
CA LYS A 181 -11.70 10.17 11.69
C LYS A 181 -10.92 9.10 12.47
N THR A 182 -10.10 8.29 11.78
CA THR A 182 -9.30 7.25 12.44
C THR A 182 -8.34 7.80 13.49
N HIS A 183 -7.79 9.00 13.27
CA HIS A 183 -6.91 9.65 14.25
C HIS A 183 -7.65 10.19 15.49
N GLN A 184 -8.94 10.43 15.38
CA GLN A 184 -9.79 10.91 16.47
C GLN A 184 -10.33 9.76 17.31
N LEU A 185 -10.58 8.59 16.69
CA LEU A 185 -11.18 7.42 17.32
C LEU A 185 -10.16 6.50 18.03
N GLY A 186 -8.87 6.72 17.84
CA GLY A 186 -7.80 5.84 18.30
C GLY A 186 -7.21 5.05 17.12
N LEU A 187 -6.04 5.52 16.66
CA LEU A 187 -5.47 5.11 15.37
C LEU A 187 -5.21 3.61 15.27
N GLU A 188 -4.67 2.99 16.32
CA GLU A 188 -4.33 1.57 16.34
C GLU A 188 -5.57 0.68 16.25
N LEU A 189 -6.62 1.02 17.02
CA LEU A 189 -7.89 0.30 17.00
C LEU A 189 -8.61 0.49 15.66
N ALA A 190 -8.59 1.69 15.12
CA ALA A 190 -9.16 1.98 13.80
C ALA A 190 -8.42 1.25 12.67
N ILE A 191 -7.09 1.06 12.78
CA ILE A 191 -6.33 0.22 11.83
C ILE A 191 -6.74 -1.25 11.94
N ALA A 192 -6.97 -1.76 13.15
CA ALA A 192 -7.44 -3.12 13.34
C ALA A 192 -8.84 -3.32 12.73
N ASP A 193 -9.77 -2.39 12.99
CA ASP A 193 -11.11 -2.40 12.40
C ASP A 193 -11.06 -2.38 10.87
N LEU A 194 -10.29 -1.48 10.27
CA LEU A 194 -10.11 -1.41 8.83
C LEU A 194 -9.63 -2.76 8.25
N ASN A 195 -8.63 -3.38 8.89
CA ASN A 195 -8.07 -4.64 8.42
C ASN A 195 -8.93 -5.87 8.71
N SER A 196 -10.02 -5.73 9.47
CA SER A 196 -11.04 -6.77 9.57
C SER A 196 -11.94 -6.83 8.31
N VAL A 197 -12.06 -5.71 7.60
CA VAL A 197 -12.85 -5.56 6.37
C VAL A 197 -12.00 -5.74 5.12
N ILE A 198 -10.86 -5.03 5.06
CA ILE A 198 -9.96 -5.08 3.90
C ILE A 198 -8.52 -5.29 4.37
N LYS A 199 -7.91 -6.39 3.97
CA LYS A 199 -6.55 -6.75 4.37
C LYS A 199 -5.71 -7.18 3.18
N PRO A 200 -4.40 -6.94 3.22
CA PRO A 200 -3.53 -7.43 2.18
C PRO A 200 -3.42 -8.97 2.21
N HIS A 201 -3.37 -9.58 1.04
CA HIS A 201 -3.13 -11.02 0.85
C HIS A 201 -1.63 -11.35 0.89
N PHE A 202 -0.81 -10.38 0.50
CA PHE A 202 0.65 -10.47 0.56
C PHE A 202 1.22 -9.08 0.87
N ALA A 203 2.36 -9.04 1.54
CA ALA A 203 3.05 -7.78 1.83
C ALA A 203 4.53 -7.87 1.46
N VAL A 204 5.02 -6.84 0.76
CA VAL A 204 6.44 -6.65 0.46
C VAL A 204 6.87 -5.35 1.10
N VAL A 205 7.55 -5.43 2.23
CA VAL A 205 8.02 -4.24 2.96
C VAL A 205 9.27 -3.69 2.30
N ASP A 206 9.19 -2.46 1.83
CA ASP A 206 10.35 -1.71 1.35
C ASP A 206 11.20 -1.26 2.55
N GLY A 207 12.36 -1.85 2.68
CA GLY A 207 13.39 -1.52 3.66
C GLY A 207 14.71 -1.12 3.00
N LEU A 208 14.68 -0.64 1.74
CA LEU A 208 15.89 -0.16 1.05
C LEU A 208 16.51 1.02 1.80
N VAL A 209 15.66 1.94 2.20
CA VAL A 209 15.95 3.01 3.14
C VAL A 209 14.83 3.02 4.17
N GLY A 210 15.14 2.75 5.43
CA GLY A 210 14.20 2.87 6.53
C GLY A 210 14.25 4.26 7.14
N MET A 211 13.12 4.73 7.69
CA MET A 211 13.08 5.96 8.46
C MET A 211 12.93 5.61 9.94
N GLU A 212 13.78 6.19 10.77
CA GLU A 212 13.71 6.13 12.23
C GLU A 212 13.61 7.54 12.84
N GLY A 213 13.33 7.62 14.15
CA GLY A 213 13.15 8.89 14.84
C GLY A 213 11.78 9.53 14.61
N LEU A 214 11.71 10.85 14.75
CA LEU A 214 10.48 11.61 14.51
C LEU A 214 10.33 11.92 13.01
N TRP A 215 9.13 11.72 12.49
CA TRP A 215 8.80 11.88 11.07
C TRP A 215 9.14 13.27 10.49
N GLU A 216 9.16 14.30 11.32
CA GLU A 216 9.41 15.70 10.92
C GLU A 216 10.89 16.09 10.92
N TYR A 217 11.75 15.22 11.43
CA TYR A 217 13.19 15.50 11.53
C TYR A 217 13.97 14.29 10.99
N PRO A 218 14.47 14.38 9.73
CA PRO A 218 15.35 13.37 9.16
C PRO A 218 16.70 13.31 9.89
#